data_f07b6c229a2d0f73bc817d9a12c49291
#
_entry.id   f07b6c229a2d0f73bc817d9a12c49291
#
_cell.length_a   1.000
_cell.length_b   1.000
_cell.length_c   1.000
_cell.angle_alpha   90.00
_cell.angle_beta   90.00
_cell.angle_gamma   90.00
#
_symmetry.space_group_name_H-M   'P 1'
#
loop_
_entity.id
_entity.type
_entity.pdbx_description
1 polymer ?
#
loop_
_entity_poly.entity_id
_entity_poly.type
_entity_poly.pdbx_seq_one_letter_code
_entity_poly.pdbx_strand_id
1 'polypeptide(L)'
;MEYLPLVILVTLISPLVSAQDAPTSAITIERGPYARIAVLRPHDGDTVDFEAGYIRHLEWHSQARDPWVWYGWTVWAGERQRWFVYATFGHSAANLDNPVSPAEDERDNISNVTPHAQFVGNAVYEYLPVLSRGTSEPRPSARLEFTAVELVPSGAKDFEAALEEDQATLQNETLWYRMVAGGSAPRYIRLRPRPSLSAILDGRSSPPLPETVNHLIVRMTIETLNLRPNMSYGLRSPAHQ
;
A
#
# COMPACT_ATOMS: atom_id res chain seq x y z
N MET A 1 -52.32 -76.77 -5.08
CA MET A 1 -51.31 -76.12 -5.97
C MET A 1 -51.19 -74.71 -5.50
N GLU A 2 -50.21 -74.45 -4.65
CA GLU A 2 -49.96 -73.07 -4.10
C GLU A 2 -48.84 -72.44 -4.90
N TYR A 3 -49.10 -71.25 -5.46
CA TYR A 3 -48.12 -70.44 -6.18
C TYR A 3 -47.42 -69.53 -5.23
N LEU A 4 -46.10 -69.72 -5.05
CA LEU A 4 -45.20 -68.83 -4.28
C LEU A 4 -44.77 -67.65 -5.19
N PRO A 5 -44.91 -66.38 -4.80
CA PRO A 5 -44.44 -65.30 -5.62
C PRO A 5 -42.91 -65.09 -5.43
N LEU A 6 -42.20 -65.03 -6.54
CA LEU A 6 -40.78 -64.72 -6.61
C LEU A 6 -40.56 -63.20 -6.36
N VAL A 7 -39.95 -62.84 -5.25
CA VAL A 7 -39.54 -61.46 -4.96
C VAL A 7 -38.16 -61.23 -5.57
N ILE A 8 -38.10 -60.39 -6.62
CA ILE A 8 -36.84 -59.94 -7.21
C ILE A 8 -36.35 -58.70 -6.43
N LEU A 9 -35.26 -58.85 -5.69
CA LEU A 9 -34.57 -57.73 -5.03
C LEU A 9 -33.66 -56.99 -6.02
N VAL A 10 -34.06 -55.81 -6.47
CA VAL A 10 -33.24 -54.95 -7.31
C VAL A 10 -32.36 -54.08 -6.44
N THR A 11 -31.09 -54.43 -6.36
CA THR A 11 -30.07 -53.59 -5.68
C THR A 11 -29.65 -52.42 -6.61
N LEU A 12 -30.07 -51.19 -6.26
CA LEU A 12 -29.62 -49.99 -6.89
C LEU A 12 -28.21 -49.64 -6.42
N ILE A 13 -27.21 -49.86 -7.25
CA ILE A 13 -25.85 -49.41 -7.04
C ILE A 13 -25.78 -47.93 -7.51
N SER A 14 -25.80 -46.98 -6.57
CA SER A 14 -25.52 -45.56 -6.86
C SER A 14 -24.02 -45.38 -7.08
N PRO A 15 -23.57 -44.80 -8.20
CA PRO A 15 -22.15 -44.47 -8.32
C PRO A 15 -21.80 -43.35 -7.37
N LEU A 16 -20.80 -43.55 -6.52
CA LEU A 16 -20.13 -42.48 -5.80
C LEU A 16 -19.47 -41.54 -6.84
N VAL A 17 -20.09 -40.38 -7.06
CA VAL A 17 -19.42 -39.28 -7.77
C VAL A 17 -18.38 -38.74 -6.83
N SER A 18 -17.12 -39.04 -7.11
CA SER A 18 -15.97 -38.44 -6.47
C SER A 18 -16.00 -36.94 -6.80
N ALA A 19 -16.21 -36.08 -5.82
CA ALA A 19 -16.03 -34.64 -5.98
C ALA A 19 -14.52 -34.44 -6.27
N GLN A 20 -14.20 -34.21 -7.54
CA GLN A 20 -12.90 -33.72 -7.93
C GLN A 20 -12.77 -32.32 -7.34
N ASP A 21 -11.83 -32.16 -6.40
CA ASP A 21 -11.40 -30.86 -5.94
C ASP A 21 -11.00 -30.03 -7.16
N ALA A 22 -11.81 -29.03 -7.47
CA ALA A 22 -11.45 -28.04 -8.48
C ALA A 22 -10.11 -27.42 -8.05
N PRO A 23 -9.12 -27.32 -8.93
CA PRO A 23 -7.86 -26.68 -8.58
C PRO A 23 -8.16 -25.28 -8.07
N THR A 24 -7.82 -25.00 -6.83
CA THR A 24 -7.83 -23.65 -6.30
C THR A 24 -6.82 -22.87 -7.12
N SER A 25 -7.28 -22.16 -8.15
CA SER A 25 -6.44 -21.26 -8.93
C SER A 25 -5.85 -20.28 -7.95
N ALA A 26 -4.55 -20.39 -7.67
CA ALA A 26 -3.83 -19.37 -6.95
C ALA A 26 -4.06 -18.06 -7.70
N ILE A 27 -4.69 -17.07 -7.06
CA ILE A 27 -4.90 -15.74 -7.64
C ILE A 27 -3.50 -15.18 -7.88
N THR A 28 -3.05 -15.23 -9.12
CA THR A 28 -1.79 -14.61 -9.52
C THR A 28 -2.05 -13.11 -9.57
N ILE A 29 -1.52 -12.38 -8.58
CA ILE A 29 -1.61 -10.92 -8.56
C ILE A 29 -0.70 -10.41 -9.67
N GLU A 30 -1.28 -9.82 -10.70
CA GLU A 30 -0.54 -9.15 -11.74
C GLU A 30 0.15 -7.91 -11.14
N ARG A 31 1.48 -7.91 -11.13
CA ARG A 31 2.24 -6.76 -10.63
C ARG A 31 2.24 -5.63 -11.65
N GLY A 32 2.20 -4.39 -11.14
CA GLY A 32 2.20 -3.18 -11.95
C GLY A 32 2.85 -1.99 -11.25
N PRO A 33 2.83 -0.82 -11.89
CA PRO A 33 3.56 0.35 -11.40
C PRO A 33 2.77 1.16 -10.36
N TYR A 34 1.52 0.79 -10.04
CA TYR A 34 0.68 1.67 -9.24
C TYR A 34 0.79 1.39 -7.74
N ALA A 35 0.67 2.46 -6.98
CA ALA A 35 0.51 2.46 -5.53
C ALA A 35 -0.74 3.25 -5.15
N ARG A 36 -1.45 2.81 -4.11
CA ARG A 36 -2.51 3.59 -3.46
C ARG A 36 -2.01 4.03 -2.10
N ILE A 37 -2.07 5.33 -1.82
CA ILE A 37 -1.62 5.92 -0.56
C ILE A 37 -2.77 6.73 0.01
N ALA A 38 -3.12 6.45 1.26
CA ALA A 38 -4.13 7.19 1.97
C ALA A 38 -3.58 7.75 3.30
N VAL A 39 -4.17 8.85 3.73
CA VAL A 39 -3.78 9.57 4.91
C VAL A 39 -4.99 9.76 5.81
N LEU A 40 -4.86 9.35 7.06
CA LEU A 40 -5.87 9.54 8.09
C LEU A 40 -5.35 10.51 9.17
N ARG A 41 -6.24 11.36 9.62
CA ARG A 41 -6.05 12.21 10.78
C ARG A 41 -6.91 11.66 11.91
N PRO A 42 -6.34 11.02 12.94
CA PRO A 42 -7.09 10.68 14.16
C PRO A 42 -7.72 11.93 14.75
N HIS A 43 -8.93 11.80 15.29
CA HIS A 43 -9.59 12.89 16.01
C HIS A 43 -8.81 13.21 17.29
N ASP A 44 -8.92 14.44 17.76
CA ASP A 44 -8.22 14.87 18.98
C ASP A 44 -8.72 14.05 20.18
N GLY A 45 -7.78 13.34 20.82
CA GLY A 45 -8.08 12.42 21.90
C GLY A 45 -8.30 10.95 21.51
N ASP A 46 -8.61 10.66 20.25
CA ASP A 46 -9.04 9.33 19.80
C ASP A 46 -7.91 8.45 19.25
N THR A 47 -6.65 8.83 19.41
CA THR A 47 -5.52 8.08 18.83
C THR A 47 -5.53 6.60 19.24
N VAL A 48 -5.83 6.29 20.50
CA VAL A 48 -5.84 4.90 21.01
C VAL A 48 -7.00 4.11 20.40
N ASP A 49 -8.18 4.70 20.35
CA ASP A 49 -9.37 4.06 19.79
C ASP A 49 -9.25 3.90 18.27
N PHE A 50 -8.65 4.88 17.59
CA PHE A 50 -8.28 4.77 16.18
C PHE A 50 -7.34 3.60 15.93
N GLU A 51 -6.24 3.48 16.70
CA GLU A 51 -5.29 2.37 16.54
C GLU A 51 -5.97 1.01 16.77
N ALA A 52 -6.78 0.90 17.81
CA ALA A 52 -7.54 -0.32 18.09
C ALA A 52 -8.55 -0.64 16.98
N GLY A 53 -9.24 0.35 16.46
CA GLY A 53 -10.18 0.21 15.35
C GLY A 53 -9.50 -0.21 14.06
N TYR A 54 -8.38 0.41 13.74
CA TYR A 54 -7.61 0.08 12.55
C TYR A 54 -7.03 -1.34 12.61
N ILE A 55 -6.60 -1.81 13.78
CA ILE A 55 -6.15 -3.20 13.96
C ILE A 55 -7.30 -4.19 13.70
N ARG A 56 -8.53 -3.90 14.18
CA ARG A 56 -9.71 -4.73 13.85
C ARG A 56 -10.00 -4.75 12.34
N HIS A 57 -9.84 -3.60 11.67
CA HIS A 57 -9.97 -3.52 10.22
C HIS A 57 -8.92 -4.38 9.49
N LEU A 58 -7.69 -4.45 9.97
CA LEU A 58 -6.67 -5.36 9.43
C LEU A 58 -7.02 -6.84 9.67
N GLU A 59 -7.72 -7.17 10.75
CA GLU A 59 -8.25 -8.52 10.99
C GLU A 59 -9.31 -8.88 9.94
N TRP A 60 -10.15 -7.92 9.52
CA TRP A 60 -11.06 -8.09 8.39
C TRP A 60 -10.30 -8.42 7.10
N HIS A 61 -9.24 -7.70 6.73
CA HIS A 61 -8.39 -8.02 5.57
C HIS A 61 -7.86 -9.46 5.64
N SER A 62 -7.44 -9.90 6.83
CA SER A 62 -6.97 -11.27 7.06
C SER A 62 -8.07 -12.31 6.82
N GLN A 63 -9.29 -12.07 7.32
CA GLN A 63 -10.44 -12.97 7.16
C GLN A 63 -10.92 -13.00 5.70
N ALA A 64 -10.91 -11.86 5.02
CA ALA A 64 -11.23 -11.72 3.61
C ALA A 64 -10.14 -12.32 2.69
N ARG A 65 -9.00 -12.74 3.25
CA ARG A 65 -7.82 -13.22 2.51
C ARG A 65 -7.36 -12.22 1.47
N ASP A 66 -7.31 -10.94 1.85
CA ASP A 66 -6.84 -9.89 0.97
C ASP A 66 -5.42 -10.22 0.47
N PRO A 67 -5.20 -10.31 -0.85
CA PRO A 67 -3.89 -10.61 -1.41
C PRO A 67 -2.93 -9.42 -1.37
N TRP A 68 -3.39 -8.23 -1.01
CA TRP A 68 -2.57 -7.02 -0.98
C TRP A 68 -1.79 -6.91 0.32
N VAL A 69 -0.62 -6.27 0.23
CA VAL A 69 0.18 -5.89 1.39
C VAL A 69 -0.15 -4.46 1.75
N TRP A 70 -0.54 -4.23 3.00
CA TRP A 70 -0.87 -2.91 3.52
C TRP A 70 0.20 -2.45 4.52
N TYR A 71 0.90 -1.40 4.15
CA TYR A 71 1.88 -0.74 5.01
C TYR A 71 1.19 0.32 5.84
N GLY A 72 1.50 0.37 7.14
CA GLY A 72 1.03 1.41 8.05
C GLY A 72 2.18 2.16 8.68
N TRP A 73 2.12 3.49 8.65
CA TRP A 73 3.08 4.38 9.29
C TRP A 73 2.39 5.46 10.10
N THR A 74 3.05 5.88 11.19
CA THR A 74 2.69 7.12 11.90
C THR A 74 3.72 8.19 11.55
N VAL A 75 3.26 9.39 11.20
CA VAL A 75 4.16 10.54 11.00
C VAL A 75 4.77 10.93 12.33
N TRP A 76 6.10 10.74 12.45
CA TRP A 76 6.86 11.05 13.66
C TRP A 76 7.28 12.52 13.69
N ALA A 77 7.75 13.06 12.57
CA ALA A 77 8.11 14.47 12.41
C ALA A 77 7.65 15.01 11.06
N GLY A 78 7.18 16.24 11.03
CA GLY A 78 6.67 16.94 9.87
C GLY A 78 5.36 17.65 10.17
N GLU A 79 4.76 18.29 9.14
CA GLU A 79 3.52 19.06 9.28
C GLU A 79 2.34 18.22 9.77
N ARG A 80 2.33 16.94 9.42
CA ARG A 80 1.26 15.98 9.76
C ARG A 80 1.65 15.09 10.95
N GLN A 81 2.42 15.60 11.92
CA GLN A 81 2.81 14.82 13.08
C GLN A 81 1.61 14.13 13.74
N ARG A 82 1.77 12.84 14.07
CA ARG A 82 0.76 11.93 14.63
C ARG A 82 -0.33 11.47 13.66
N TRP A 83 -0.35 11.94 12.42
CA TRP A 83 -1.25 11.38 11.41
C TRP A 83 -0.78 9.98 10.98
N PHE A 84 -1.70 9.22 10.43
CA PHE A 84 -1.43 7.87 9.96
C PHE A 84 -1.45 7.83 8.44
N VAL A 85 -0.44 7.20 7.87
CA VAL A 85 -0.32 6.97 6.43
C VAL A 85 -0.38 5.47 6.21
N TYR A 86 -1.27 5.01 5.36
CA TYR A 86 -1.23 3.64 4.91
C TYR A 86 -1.14 3.57 3.39
N ALA A 87 -0.51 2.51 2.91
CA ALA A 87 -0.31 2.35 1.47
C ALA A 87 -0.20 0.89 1.07
N THR A 88 -0.49 0.65 -0.21
CA THR A 88 -0.26 -0.61 -0.89
C THR A 88 0.40 -0.33 -2.23
N PHE A 89 1.27 -1.25 -2.70
CA PHE A 89 2.16 -1.01 -3.82
C PHE A 89 2.18 -2.16 -4.82
N GLY A 90 2.66 -1.89 -6.02
CA GLY A 90 2.93 -2.92 -7.03
C GLY A 90 1.68 -3.43 -7.74
N HIS A 91 0.65 -2.61 -7.86
CA HIS A 91 -0.61 -2.98 -8.50
C HIS A 91 -0.63 -2.67 -9.98
N SER A 92 -1.28 -3.54 -10.77
CA SER A 92 -1.76 -3.18 -12.10
C SER A 92 -3.05 -2.33 -11.98
N ALA A 93 -3.45 -1.66 -13.06
CA ALA A 93 -4.72 -0.95 -13.09
C ALA A 93 -5.90 -1.90 -12.83
N ALA A 94 -5.85 -3.11 -13.40
CA ALA A 94 -6.87 -4.13 -13.21
C ALA A 94 -7.00 -4.59 -11.75
N ASN A 95 -5.90 -4.64 -10.99
CA ASN A 95 -5.96 -4.93 -9.55
C ASN A 95 -6.69 -3.81 -8.80
N LEU A 96 -6.42 -2.55 -9.13
CA LEU A 96 -7.08 -1.41 -8.48
C LEU A 96 -8.58 -1.34 -8.77
N ASP A 97 -9.01 -1.85 -9.92
CA ASP A 97 -10.43 -1.97 -10.30
C ASP A 97 -11.15 -3.12 -9.56
N ASN A 98 -10.39 -4.11 -9.07
CA ASN A 98 -10.94 -5.33 -8.47
C ASN A 98 -10.36 -5.61 -7.07
N PRO A 99 -10.55 -4.70 -6.09
CA PRO A 99 -10.17 -4.95 -4.71
C PRO A 99 -11.05 -6.04 -4.08
N VAL A 100 -10.55 -6.68 -3.03
CA VAL A 100 -11.33 -7.72 -2.34
C VAL A 100 -12.54 -7.09 -1.65
N SER A 101 -13.73 -7.64 -1.91
CA SER A 101 -15.01 -7.31 -1.23
C SER A 101 -15.20 -5.81 -0.88
N PRO A 102 -15.15 -4.87 -1.85
CA PRO A 102 -15.06 -3.42 -1.56
C PRO A 102 -16.23 -2.88 -0.72
N ALA A 103 -17.43 -3.45 -0.85
CA ALA A 103 -18.57 -3.04 -0.06
C ALA A 103 -18.51 -3.52 1.40
N GLU A 104 -17.79 -4.59 1.68
CA GLU A 104 -17.55 -5.11 3.03
C GLU A 104 -16.40 -4.35 3.68
N ASP A 105 -15.34 -4.07 2.94
CA ASP A 105 -14.24 -3.21 3.32
C ASP A 105 -14.75 -1.83 3.78
N GLU A 106 -15.58 -1.19 2.97
CA GLU A 106 -16.19 0.11 3.31
C GLU A 106 -17.03 0.04 4.58
N ARG A 107 -17.87 -1.01 4.75
CA ARG A 107 -18.67 -1.19 5.96
C ARG A 107 -17.82 -1.39 7.20
N ASP A 108 -16.73 -2.15 7.09
CA ASP A 108 -15.80 -2.37 8.18
C ASP A 108 -15.04 -1.08 8.54
N ASN A 109 -14.60 -0.31 7.54
CA ASN A 109 -14.02 1.02 7.73
C ASN A 109 -14.97 1.98 8.46
N ILE A 110 -16.24 2.03 8.04
CA ILE A 110 -17.27 2.86 8.69
C ILE A 110 -17.46 2.47 10.16
N SER A 111 -17.37 1.19 10.48
CA SER A 111 -17.60 0.69 11.83
C SER A 111 -16.37 0.84 12.74
N ASN A 112 -15.17 0.67 12.21
CA ASN A 112 -13.96 0.53 13.02
C ASN A 112 -12.99 1.72 12.89
N VAL A 113 -12.96 2.44 11.76
CA VAL A 113 -11.94 3.46 11.47
C VAL A 113 -12.52 4.87 11.49
N THR A 114 -13.59 5.12 10.71
CA THR A 114 -14.12 6.48 10.53
C THR A 114 -14.71 7.12 11.78
N PRO A 115 -15.18 6.38 12.82
CA PRO A 115 -15.59 7.03 14.07
C PRO A 115 -14.45 7.75 14.79
N HIS A 116 -13.19 7.35 14.54
CA HIS A 116 -11.99 7.79 15.28
C HIS A 116 -11.00 8.58 14.44
N ALA A 117 -11.19 8.64 13.12
CA ALA A 117 -10.27 9.35 12.22
C ALA A 117 -10.97 9.86 10.96
N GLN A 118 -10.46 10.95 10.43
CA GLN A 118 -10.86 11.51 9.15
C GLN A 118 -9.89 11.05 8.05
N PHE A 119 -10.44 10.55 6.93
CA PHE A 119 -9.67 10.39 5.70
C PHE A 119 -9.42 11.77 5.08
N VAL A 120 -8.16 12.20 5.05
CA VAL A 120 -7.76 13.52 4.56
C VAL A 120 -7.06 13.47 3.22
N GLY A 121 -6.72 12.28 2.74
CA GLY A 121 -6.14 12.06 1.42
C GLY A 121 -6.25 10.60 1.02
N ASN A 122 -6.50 10.37 -0.27
CA ASN A 122 -6.47 9.04 -0.90
C ASN A 122 -6.10 9.27 -2.36
N ALA A 123 -4.92 8.81 -2.77
CA ALA A 123 -4.41 9.07 -4.10
C ALA A 123 -3.72 7.84 -4.70
N VAL A 124 -3.76 7.77 -6.02
CA VAL A 124 -3.05 6.76 -6.81
C VAL A 124 -1.81 7.39 -7.41
N TYR A 125 -0.71 6.67 -7.29
CA TYR A 125 0.61 7.06 -7.76
C TYR A 125 1.16 6.02 -8.72
N GLU A 126 1.92 6.46 -9.70
CA GLU A 126 2.66 5.63 -10.64
C GLU A 126 4.14 5.64 -10.28
N TYR A 127 4.74 4.47 -10.12
CA TYR A 127 6.17 4.31 -9.89
C TYR A 127 6.99 4.70 -11.12
N LEU A 128 8.05 5.44 -10.92
CA LEU A 128 8.94 5.95 -11.96
C LEU A 128 10.30 5.22 -11.89
N PRO A 129 10.48 4.10 -12.58
CA PRO A 129 11.67 3.26 -12.47
C PRO A 129 12.95 3.99 -12.91
N VAL A 130 12.84 4.87 -13.91
CA VAL A 130 13.98 5.65 -14.43
C VAL A 130 14.53 6.62 -13.38
N LEU A 131 13.68 7.14 -12.49
CA LEU A 131 14.07 8.07 -11.43
C LEU A 131 14.39 7.38 -10.10
N SER A 132 14.22 6.06 -10.04
CA SER A 132 14.25 5.30 -8.79
C SER A 132 15.46 4.37 -8.73
N ARG A 133 15.88 4.07 -7.49
CA ARG A 133 16.78 2.96 -7.16
C ARG A 133 16.07 2.04 -6.18
N GLY A 134 15.59 0.92 -6.67
CA GLY A 134 14.78 -0.06 -5.92
C GLY A 134 13.68 -0.65 -6.76
N THR A 135 12.71 -1.29 -6.13
CA THR A 135 11.52 -1.86 -6.76
C THR A 135 10.31 -0.95 -6.56
N SER A 136 9.20 -1.23 -7.25
CA SER A 136 7.95 -0.47 -7.09
C SER A 136 7.28 -0.64 -5.71
N GLU A 137 7.94 -1.30 -4.77
CA GLU A 137 7.47 -1.53 -3.40
C GLU A 137 8.61 -1.20 -2.44
N PRO A 138 8.42 -0.27 -1.47
CA PRO A 138 9.45 0.09 -0.53
C PRO A 138 9.75 -1.08 0.42
N ARG A 139 11.04 -1.31 0.68
CA ARG A 139 11.44 -2.28 1.68
C ARG A 139 10.93 -1.88 3.07
N PRO A 140 10.26 -2.78 3.82
CA PRO A 140 9.88 -2.50 5.20
C PRO A 140 11.11 -2.08 6.02
N SER A 141 11.06 -0.88 6.58
CA SER A 141 12.16 -0.31 7.38
C SER A 141 11.59 0.47 8.55
N ALA A 142 12.31 0.53 9.67
CA ALA A 142 11.83 1.18 10.89
C ALA A 142 11.43 2.64 10.67
N ARG A 143 12.09 3.31 9.71
CA ARG A 143 11.82 4.69 9.31
C ARG A 143 11.60 4.78 7.81
N LEU A 144 10.79 5.76 7.42
CA LEU A 144 10.60 6.17 6.03
C LEU A 144 10.73 7.69 5.95
N GLU A 145 11.66 8.19 5.13
CA GLU A 145 11.65 9.57 4.71
C GLU A 145 10.62 9.71 3.58
N PHE A 146 9.64 10.54 3.80
CA PHE A 146 8.57 10.84 2.85
C PHE A 146 8.71 12.29 2.41
N THR A 147 9.01 12.51 1.13
CA THR A 147 9.03 13.85 0.55
C THR A 147 7.88 13.97 -0.44
N ALA A 148 7.04 14.98 -0.30
CA ALA A 148 6.03 15.33 -1.30
C ALA A 148 6.42 16.63 -1.98
N VAL A 149 6.32 16.66 -3.31
CA VAL A 149 6.68 17.80 -4.15
C VAL A 149 5.49 18.13 -5.05
N GLU A 150 5.05 19.37 -5.00
CA GLU A 150 4.04 19.93 -5.89
C GLU A 150 4.73 20.94 -6.81
N LEU A 151 4.47 20.81 -8.12
CA LEU A 151 5.14 21.60 -9.14
C LEU A 151 4.17 22.61 -9.77
N VAL A 152 4.75 23.61 -10.43
CA VAL A 152 4.01 24.45 -11.39
C VAL A 152 3.40 23.56 -12.49
N PRO A 153 2.24 23.93 -13.09
CA PRO A 153 1.51 23.05 -14.00
C PRO A 153 2.32 22.52 -15.19
N SER A 154 3.29 23.26 -15.70
CA SER A 154 4.15 22.86 -16.83
C SER A 154 5.45 22.18 -16.41
N GLY A 155 5.73 22.02 -15.11
CA GLY A 155 7.04 21.65 -14.59
C GLY A 155 7.39 20.17 -14.66
N ALA A 156 6.44 19.28 -14.95
CA ALA A 156 6.62 17.84 -14.83
C ALA A 156 7.79 17.29 -15.68
N LYS A 157 7.84 17.67 -16.96
CA LYS A 157 8.86 17.16 -17.90
C LYS A 157 10.28 17.58 -17.49
N ASP A 158 10.46 18.85 -17.15
CA ASP A 158 11.77 19.42 -16.81
C ASP A 158 12.23 18.88 -15.43
N PHE A 159 11.30 18.67 -14.52
CA PHE A 159 11.56 18.04 -13.22
C PHE A 159 12.03 16.61 -13.37
N GLU A 160 11.32 15.80 -14.17
CA GLU A 160 11.70 14.39 -14.41
C GLU A 160 13.07 14.32 -15.11
N ALA A 161 13.34 15.15 -16.12
CA ALA A 161 14.62 15.17 -16.82
C ALA A 161 15.80 15.51 -15.89
N ALA A 162 15.65 16.51 -15.03
CA ALA A 162 16.68 16.88 -14.08
C ALA A 162 16.94 15.79 -13.02
N LEU A 163 15.90 15.07 -12.58
CA LEU A 163 16.06 13.94 -11.67
C LEU A 163 16.73 12.72 -12.34
N GLU A 164 16.46 12.50 -13.62
CA GLU A 164 17.11 11.43 -14.40
C GLU A 164 18.62 11.67 -14.52
N GLU A 165 19.04 12.90 -14.79
CA GLU A 165 20.46 13.28 -14.82
C GLU A 165 21.16 13.03 -13.47
N ASP A 166 20.45 13.26 -12.34
CA ASP A 166 20.99 13.07 -10.99
C ASP A 166 20.88 11.63 -10.46
N GLN A 167 20.16 10.74 -11.15
CA GLN A 167 19.88 9.37 -10.69
C GLN A 167 21.16 8.57 -10.37
N ALA A 168 22.25 8.79 -11.12
CA ALA A 168 23.52 8.10 -10.90
C ALA A 168 24.15 8.41 -9.53
N THR A 169 23.74 9.49 -8.86
CA THR A 169 24.22 9.88 -7.53
C THR A 169 23.52 9.12 -6.40
N LEU A 170 22.39 8.45 -6.68
CA LEU A 170 21.62 7.72 -5.68
C LEU A 170 22.37 6.51 -5.15
N GLN A 171 22.78 6.53 -3.89
CA GLN A 171 23.50 5.44 -3.24
C GLN A 171 22.58 4.44 -2.53
N ASN A 172 21.40 4.89 -2.08
CA ASN A 172 20.47 4.13 -1.28
C ASN A 172 19.12 4.00 -2.00
N GLU A 173 18.29 3.05 -1.54
CA GLU A 173 16.94 2.89 -2.00
C GLU A 173 16.20 4.23 -1.97
N THR A 174 15.72 4.65 -3.13
CA THR A 174 15.00 5.90 -3.36
C THR A 174 13.96 5.63 -4.42
N LEU A 175 12.69 5.77 -4.07
CA LEU A 175 11.57 5.43 -4.92
C LEU A 175 10.77 6.69 -5.25
N TRP A 176 10.66 6.99 -6.53
CA TRP A 176 9.88 8.10 -7.02
C TRP A 176 8.56 7.63 -7.60
N TYR A 177 7.52 8.38 -7.29
CA TYR A 177 6.18 8.14 -7.82
C TYR A 177 5.57 9.47 -8.25
N ARG A 178 4.82 9.44 -9.35
CA ARG A 178 4.00 10.54 -9.84
C ARG A 178 2.54 10.28 -9.50
N MET A 179 1.84 11.28 -8.96
CA MET A 179 0.40 11.18 -8.73
C MET A 179 -0.35 11.15 -10.05
N VAL A 180 -1.23 10.16 -10.21
CA VAL A 180 -2.07 10.00 -11.41
C VAL A 180 -3.56 10.22 -11.12
N ALA A 181 -3.98 10.11 -9.85
CA ALA A 181 -5.34 10.42 -9.42
C ALA A 181 -5.39 10.80 -7.92
N GLY A 182 -6.38 11.57 -7.51
CA GLY A 182 -6.69 11.84 -6.10
C GLY A 182 -6.17 13.17 -5.54
N GLY A 183 -5.84 14.16 -6.37
CA GLY A 183 -5.43 15.48 -5.90
C GLY A 183 -4.99 16.44 -7.01
N SER A 184 -4.36 17.56 -6.63
CA SER A 184 -3.76 18.49 -7.56
C SER A 184 -2.48 17.93 -8.19
N ALA A 185 -2.30 18.16 -9.49
CA ALA A 185 -1.14 17.72 -10.27
C ALA A 185 -0.46 18.93 -10.93
N PRO A 186 0.85 18.86 -11.22
CA PRO A 186 1.76 17.73 -11.04
C PRO A 186 2.24 17.60 -9.59
N ARG A 187 2.13 16.39 -9.05
CA ARG A 187 2.61 16.07 -7.71
C ARG A 187 3.41 14.77 -7.74
N TYR A 188 4.51 14.78 -7.00
CA TYR A 188 5.42 13.66 -6.85
C TYR A 188 5.61 13.33 -5.38
N ILE A 189 5.93 12.06 -5.10
CA ILE A 189 6.45 11.65 -3.80
C ILE A 189 7.75 10.89 -3.99
N ARG A 190 8.66 11.09 -3.02
CA ARG A 190 9.89 10.33 -2.87
C ARG A 190 9.84 9.57 -1.56
N LEU A 191 9.99 8.25 -1.64
CA LEU A 191 10.05 7.36 -0.49
C LEU A 191 11.47 6.82 -0.33
N ARG A 192 12.02 6.93 0.89
CA ARG A 192 13.36 6.47 1.20
C ARG A 192 13.34 5.67 2.51
N PRO A 193 13.30 4.33 2.44
CA PRO A 193 13.39 3.47 3.61
C PRO A 193 14.71 3.66 4.35
N ARG A 194 14.66 3.77 5.69
CA ARG A 194 15.81 3.99 6.56
C ARG A 194 15.78 3.05 7.76
N PRO A 195 16.93 2.49 8.18
CA PRO A 195 16.96 1.58 9.33
C PRO A 195 16.73 2.30 10.66
N SER A 196 17.07 3.59 10.75
CA SER A 196 17.02 4.35 12.00
C SER A 196 16.90 5.85 11.75
N LEU A 197 16.62 6.61 12.81
CA LEU A 197 16.65 8.07 12.79
C LEU A 197 18.09 8.60 12.58
N SER A 198 19.10 7.98 13.18
CA SER A 198 20.49 8.37 12.96
C SER A 198 20.86 8.27 11.46
N ALA A 199 20.43 7.22 10.77
CA ALA A 199 20.65 7.09 9.32
C ALA A 199 19.98 8.21 8.49
N ILE A 200 18.96 8.87 9.03
CA ILE A 200 18.35 10.07 8.44
C ILE A 200 19.19 11.30 8.75
N LEU A 201 19.56 11.48 10.05
CA LEU A 201 20.21 12.70 10.55
C LEU A 201 21.67 12.83 10.12
N ASP A 202 22.35 11.72 9.87
CA ASP A 202 23.73 11.73 9.34
C ASP A 202 23.86 12.44 7.97
N GLY A 203 22.74 12.80 7.37
CA GLY A 203 22.60 13.74 6.23
C GLY A 203 23.26 13.31 4.91
N ARG A 204 24.26 12.43 4.99
CA ARG A 204 25.05 11.98 3.82
C ARG A 204 24.29 11.09 2.85
N SER A 205 23.16 10.56 3.31
CA SER A 205 22.35 9.60 2.56
C SER A 205 21.12 10.21 1.89
N SER A 206 20.93 11.52 2.05
CA SER A 206 19.76 12.25 1.52
C SER A 206 20.18 13.40 0.63
N PRO A 207 20.59 13.14 -0.64
CA PRO A 207 20.89 14.23 -1.54
C PRO A 207 19.67 15.16 -1.62
N PRO A 208 19.88 16.47 -1.56
CA PRO A 208 18.83 17.43 -1.85
C PRO A 208 18.31 17.20 -3.29
N LEU A 209 17.20 17.81 -3.64
CA LEU A 209 16.81 17.88 -5.04
C LEU A 209 17.84 18.74 -5.79
N PRO A 210 18.07 18.48 -7.10
CA PRO A 210 18.92 19.35 -7.91
C PRO A 210 18.46 20.81 -7.82
N GLU A 211 19.39 21.74 -7.66
CA GLU A 211 19.04 23.18 -7.59
C GLU A 211 18.31 23.67 -8.83
N THR A 212 18.57 23.03 -9.97
CA THR A 212 17.93 23.32 -11.26
C THR A 212 16.41 23.16 -11.25
N VAL A 213 15.84 22.40 -10.31
CA VAL A 213 14.38 22.21 -10.21
C VAL A 213 13.69 23.17 -9.23
N ASN A 214 14.44 23.96 -8.46
CA ASN A 214 13.86 24.82 -7.42
C ASN A 214 12.78 25.77 -7.94
N HIS A 215 12.95 26.30 -9.14
CA HIS A 215 11.99 27.22 -9.77
C HIS A 215 10.69 26.53 -10.21
N LEU A 216 10.66 25.20 -10.28
CA LEU A 216 9.49 24.39 -10.64
C LEU A 216 8.64 24.05 -9.42
N ILE A 217 9.19 24.17 -8.21
CA ILE A 217 8.55 23.69 -6.97
C ILE A 217 7.65 24.78 -6.40
N VAL A 218 6.35 24.48 -6.30
CA VAL A 218 5.37 25.32 -5.61
C VAL A 218 5.39 25.03 -4.10
N ARG A 219 5.47 23.75 -3.75
CA ARG A 219 5.50 23.29 -2.36
C ARG A 219 6.31 22.00 -2.24
N MET A 220 7.09 21.91 -1.19
CA MET A 220 7.76 20.69 -0.79
C MET A 220 7.58 20.45 0.71
N THR A 221 7.23 19.23 1.08
CA THR A 221 7.18 18.78 2.48
C THR A 221 8.06 17.56 2.66
N ILE A 222 8.76 17.52 3.79
CA ILE A 222 9.61 16.40 4.17
C ILE A 222 9.14 15.90 5.53
N GLU A 223 8.83 14.62 5.61
CA GLU A 223 8.35 13.99 6.82
C GLU A 223 9.14 12.72 7.13
N THR A 224 9.27 12.42 8.41
CA THR A 224 9.80 11.15 8.89
C THR A 224 8.65 10.32 9.44
N LEU A 225 8.48 9.12 8.90
CA LEU A 225 7.43 8.19 9.28
C LEU A 225 8.02 7.00 10.04
N ASN A 226 7.30 6.54 11.06
CA ASN A 226 7.60 5.29 11.78
C ASN A 226 6.74 4.17 11.24
N LEU A 227 7.36 3.08 10.82
CA LEU A 227 6.62 1.87 10.48
C LEU A 227 5.89 1.33 11.71
N ARG A 228 4.66 0.92 11.53
CA ARG A 228 3.80 0.31 12.55
C ARG A 228 3.48 -1.13 12.14
N PRO A 229 4.33 -2.11 12.49
CA PRO A 229 4.11 -3.50 12.06
C PRO A 229 2.76 -4.07 12.52
N ASN A 230 2.30 -3.68 13.71
CA ASN A 230 0.98 -4.07 14.24
C ASN A 230 -0.21 -3.36 13.58
N MET A 231 0.06 -2.33 12.79
CA MET A 231 -0.91 -1.60 11.97
C MET A 231 -0.58 -1.76 10.48
N SER A 232 -0.01 -2.89 10.12
CA SER A 232 0.31 -3.29 8.75
C SER A 232 -0.17 -4.72 8.52
N TYR A 233 -0.46 -5.07 7.27
CA TYR A 233 -0.95 -6.41 6.92
C TYR A 233 -0.10 -7.01 5.80
N GLY A 234 0.19 -8.30 5.88
CA GLY A 234 0.92 -9.03 4.84
C GLY A 234 2.41 -8.71 4.74
N LEU A 235 2.98 -7.89 5.64
CA LEU A 235 4.42 -7.62 5.65
C LEU A 235 5.20 -8.92 5.88
N ARG A 236 6.13 -9.23 4.98
CA ARG A 236 7.07 -10.34 5.20
C ARG A 236 8.12 -9.93 6.23
N SER A 237 8.33 -10.77 7.21
CA SER A 237 9.41 -10.57 8.18
C SER A 237 10.78 -10.61 7.46
N PRO A 238 11.74 -9.71 7.78
CA PRO A 238 13.05 -9.70 7.15
C PRO A 238 13.91 -10.96 7.41
N ALA A 239 13.40 -11.91 8.19
CA ALA A 239 14.14 -13.12 8.59
C ALA A 239 14.22 -14.24 7.51
N HIS A 240 13.70 -14.03 6.31
CA HIS A 240 13.68 -15.04 5.23
C HIS A 240 14.13 -14.50 3.85
N GLN A 241 15.07 -13.54 3.83
CA GLN A 241 15.77 -13.16 2.59
C GLN A 241 17.26 -13.46 2.70
#